data_0b78b87d1605e210280b9aee18a65e86
#
_entry.id   0b78b87d1605e210280b9aee18a65e86
#
_cell.length_a   1.000
_cell.length_b   1.000
_cell.length_c   1.000
_cell.angle_alpha   90.00
_cell.angle_beta   90.00
_cell.angle_gamma   90.00
#
_symmetry.space_group_name_H-M   'P 1'
#
loop_
_entity.id
_entity.type
_entity.pdbx_description
1 polymer ?
#
loop_
_entity_poly.entity_id
_entity_poly.type
_entity_poly.pdbx_seq_one_letter_code
_entity_poly.pdbx_strand_id
1 'polypeptide(L)'
;MKTQKYVAGFLAFIALISLAAAQDKPKVKVLATGGTIAGAQASSSEVGYKSGTFSVDDLIKAVPPLKDLAELSGEQVANIGSQTMNHDVWLKLAKRINEVLKDGSTDGIVITHGTDTLEETAYFLSLVVKSDKPVVLVGSMRPATAISADGPANLYNAVALAVSPEARGRGPMIVIDDEIHYAREAQKMNTTELDTFHSPNRGRAGVMNVGKLEWFSQNTTRHTTKSEFSVDGKTPADLPRVEIVYSYENLGPEMVDFLVQQGVKGIVLAGVGDGNTTDAAIAALGAASKKGIAVVRSSHTGSGVVARNVEVDDDKLGFIASMELSPQKARILLMLGLMKTSDPAKLQQFFMQY
;
A
#
# COMPACT_ATOMS: atom_id res chain seq x y z
N MET A 1 40.60 -32.96 49.12
CA MET A 1 40.97 -32.45 47.77
C MET A 1 39.91 -32.63 46.69
N LYS A 2 38.66 -33.04 46.98
CA LYS A 2 37.59 -33.22 45.94
C LYS A 2 36.55 -32.07 45.87
N THR A 3 36.49 -31.20 46.87
CA THR A 3 35.50 -30.12 46.98
C THR A 3 35.89 -28.81 46.20
N GLN A 4 37.17 -28.60 45.90
CA GLN A 4 37.63 -27.39 45.17
C GLN A 4 37.41 -27.45 43.68
N LYS A 5 37.24 -28.62 43.06
CA LYS A 5 37.00 -28.74 41.60
C LYS A 5 35.55 -28.39 41.17
N TYR A 6 34.59 -28.48 42.07
CA TYR A 6 33.19 -28.17 41.74
C TYR A 6 32.86 -26.68 41.85
N VAL A 7 33.59 -25.94 42.69
CA VAL A 7 33.38 -24.47 42.82
C VAL A 7 33.90 -23.72 41.62
N ALA A 8 35.02 -24.16 41.03
CA ALA A 8 35.58 -23.56 39.82
C ALA A 8 34.72 -23.78 38.55
N GLY A 9 34.06 -24.95 38.47
CA GLY A 9 33.12 -25.23 37.36
C GLY A 9 31.83 -24.41 37.40
N PHE A 10 31.31 -24.13 38.62
CA PHE A 10 30.08 -23.36 38.80
C PHE A 10 30.30 -21.86 38.52
N LEU A 11 31.44 -21.30 38.85
CA LEU A 11 31.81 -19.90 38.55
C LEU A 11 32.08 -19.69 37.07
N ALA A 12 32.62 -20.67 36.32
CA ALA A 12 32.81 -20.61 34.89
C ALA A 12 31.46 -20.69 34.12
N PHE A 13 30.46 -21.38 34.66
CA PHE A 13 29.12 -21.45 34.04
C PHE A 13 28.31 -20.17 34.24
N ILE A 14 28.48 -19.46 35.37
CA ILE A 14 27.82 -18.15 35.61
C ILE A 14 28.45 -17.03 34.76
N ALA A 15 29.75 -17.12 34.45
CA ALA A 15 30.43 -16.13 33.60
C ALA A 15 30.07 -16.24 32.11
N LEU A 16 29.52 -17.39 31.67
CA LEU A 16 29.05 -17.59 30.29
C LEU A 16 27.61 -17.09 30.02
N ILE A 17 26.85 -16.76 31.08
CA ILE A 17 25.46 -16.28 30.95
C ILE A 17 25.43 -14.74 30.85
N SER A 18 26.50 -14.03 31.13
CA SER A 18 26.52 -12.56 31.17
C SER A 18 27.04 -11.87 29.89
N LEU A 19 27.27 -12.59 28.80
CA LEU A 19 27.50 -12.00 27.47
C LEU A 19 26.27 -12.20 26.54
N ALA A 20 25.08 -11.92 27.03
CA ALA A 20 24.04 -11.46 26.13
C ALA A 20 24.49 -10.06 25.70
N ALA A 21 25.23 -9.97 24.61
CA ALA A 21 25.50 -8.70 23.96
C ALA A 21 24.15 -7.96 23.86
N ALA A 22 24.09 -6.74 24.37
CA ALA A 22 22.94 -5.88 24.13
C ALA A 22 22.82 -5.81 22.59
N GLN A 23 21.87 -6.54 22.05
CA GLN A 23 21.62 -6.56 20.63
C GLN A 23 21.18 -5.14 20.29
N ASP A 24 21.89 -4.46 19.41
CA ASP A 24 21.53 -3.12 18.97
C ASP A 24 20.06 -3.14 18.52
N LYS A 25 19.30 -2.15 18.95
CA LYS A 25 17.91 -2.04 18.55
C LYS A 25 17.80 -1.92 17.03
N PRO A 26 16.81 -2.57 16.41
CA PRO A 26 16.56 -2.42 15.00
C PRO A 26 16.30 -0.94 14.65
N LYS A 27 16.78 -0.51 13.49
CA LYS A 27 16.64 0.86 13.00
C LYS A 27 15.44 0.98 12.08
N VAL A 28 14.52 1.86 12.43
CA VAL A 28 13.33 2.12 11.61
C VAL A 28 13.28 3.58 11.19
N LYS A 29 13.08 3.81 9.90
CA LYS A 29 12.85 5.14 9.37
C LYS A 29 11.36 5.38 9.16
N VAL A 30 10.85 6.46 9.77
CA VAL A 30 9.48 6.93 9.58
C VAL A 30 9.46 7.98 8.48
N LEU A 31 8.79 7.67 7.36
CA LEU A 31 8.61 8.57 6.23
C LEU A 31 7.19 9.17 6.29
N ALA A 32 7.07 10.47 6.54
CA ALA A 32 5.78 11.11 6.69
C ALA A 32 5.32 11.76 5.38
N THR A 33 4.04 11.53 5.02
CA THR A 33 3.40 12.17 3.88
C THR A 33 2.27 13.12 4.26
N GLY A 34 1.93 13.23 5.55
CA GLY A 34 0.82 14.02 6.08
C GLY A 34 -0.37 13.15 6.50
N GLY A 35 -1.57 13.55 6.10
CA GLY A 35 -2.80 12.81 6.41
C GLY A 35 -3.40 13.11 7.78
N THR A 36 -4.47 12.38 8.11
CA THR A 36 -5.26 12.52 9.36
C THR A 36 -4.45 12.18 10.59
N ILE A 37 -3.56 11.21 10.52
CA ILE A 37 -2.69 10.79 11.63
C ILE A 37 -1.81 11.94 12.13
N ALA A 38 -1.45 12.89 11.26
CA ALA A 38 -0.74 14.13 11.57
C ALA A 38 -1.69 15.34 11.61
N GLY A 39 -3.01 15.12 11.66
CA GLY A 39 -4.02 16.16 11.62
C GLY A 39 -4.37 16.71 13.00
N ALA A 40 -4.79 17.97 13.05
CA ALA A 40 -5.27 18.63 14.26
C ALA A 40 -6.62 19.29 14.01
N GLN A 41 -7.51 19.17 15.01
CA GLN A 41 -8.76 19.92 15.13
C GLN A 41 -8.49 21.25 15.87
N ALA A 42 -9.31 22.27 15.64
CA ALA A 42 -9.28 23.48 16.43
C ALA A 42 -9.74 23.22 17.89
N SER A 43 -10.65 22.25 18.07
CA SER A 43 -11.11 21.74 19.37
C SER A 43 -11.33 20.23 19.27
N SER A 44 -11.05 19.48 20.33
CA SER A 44 -11.23 18.02 20.37
C SER A 44 -12.68 17.56 20.17
N SER A 45 -13.65 18.45 20.28
CA SER A 45 -15.09 18.22 20.03
C SER A 45 -15.56 18.62 18.63
N GLU A 46 -14.71 19.20 17.81
CA GLU A 46 -15.04 19.55 16.42
C GLU A 46 -14.82 18.36 15.48
N VAL A 47 -15.64 18.28 14.43
CA VAL A 47 -15.50 17.24 13.39
C VAL A 47 -14.44 17.64 12.35
N GLY A 48 -14.32 18.96 12.06
CA GLY A 48 -13.37 19.48 11.08
C GLY A 48 -11.93 19.45 11.60
N TYR A 49 -10.98 19.07 10.74
CA TYR A 49 -9.55 19.05 11.09
C TYR A 49 -8.69 19.47 9.87
N LYS A 50 -7.45 19.89 10.16
CA LYS A 50 -6.43 20.17 9.15
C LYS A 50 -5.41 19.03 9.13
N SER A 51 -5.31 18.32 8.00
CA SER A 51 -4.31 17.26 7.77
C SER A 51 -2.89 17.81 7.81
N GLY A 52 -1.92 17.00 8.27
CA GLY A 52 -0.51 17.33 8.21
C GLY A 52 -0.10 18.51 9.11
N THR A 53 -0.74 18.71 10.23
CA THR A 53 -0.41 19.79 11.19
C THR A 53 0.82 19.45 12.01
N PHE A 54 0.98 18.19 12.41
CA PHE A 54 2.11 17.71 13.22
C PHE A 54 3.26 17.20 12.33
N SER A 55 4.48 17.46 12.78
CA SER A 55 5.67 16.90 12.14
C SER A 55 5.84 15.42 12.46
N VAL A 56 6.70 14.73 11.70
CA VAL A 56 7.04 13.33 11.96
C VAL A 56 7.65 13.13 13.35
N ASP A 57 8.45 14.10 13.82
CA ASP A 57 9.06 14.05 15.16
C ASP A 57 8.03 14.20 16.26
N ASP A 58 6.98 15.00 16.04
CA ASP A 58 5.87 15.15 16.99
C ASP A 58 5.08 13.85 17.11
N LEU A 59 4.85 13.16 15.98
CA LEU A 59 4.17 11.85 15.98
C LEU A 59 4.98 10.80 16.73
N ILE A 60 6.29 10.74 16.53
CA ILE A 60 7.17 9.81 17.25
C ILE A 60 7.18 10.13 18.76
N LYS A 61 7.29 11.40 19.13
CA LYS A 61 7.31 11.83 20.53
C LYS A 61 5.98 11.59 21.24
N ALA A 62 4.86 11.62 20.51
CA ALA A 62 3.54 11.38 21.07
C ALA A 62 3.33 9.91 21.52
N VAL A 63 4.22 8.98 21.11
CA VAL A 63 4.14 7.55 21.45
C VAL A 63 5.46 7.10 22.13
N PRO A 64 5.73 7.47 23.40
CA PRO A 64 7.00 7.20 24.07
C PRO A 64 7.46 5.72 24.06
N PRO A 65 6.55 4.71 24.11
CA PRO A 65 6.97 3.30 24.06
C PRO A 65 7.66 2.85 22.77
N LEU A 66 7.57 3.63 21.69
CA LEU A 66 8.26 3.34 20.42
C LEU A 66 9.78 3.20 20.60
N LYS A 67 10.37 3.99 21.52
CA LYS A 67 11.80 3.91 21.84
C LYS A 67 12.24 2.55 22.35
N ASP A 68 11.30 1.75 22.89
CA ASP A 68 11.62 0.42 23.40
C ASP A 68 11.67 -0.63 22.27
N LEU A 69 11.00 -0.37 21.15
CA LEU A 69 10.96 -1.24 19.98
C LEU A 69 12.16 -1.03 19.03
N ALA A 70 12.53 0.24 18.77
CA ALA A 70 13.47 0.58 17.71
C ALA A 70 14.24 1.88 17.98
N GLU A 71 15.38 2.03 17.29
CA GLU A 71 16.00 3.33 17.04
C GLU A 71 15.26 3.99 15.86
N LEU A 72 14.54 5.09 16.15
CA LEU A 72 13.68 5.76 15.17
C LEU A 72 14.34 7.02 14.61
N SER A 73 14.17 7.21 13.31
CA SER A 73 14.48 8.49 12.64
C SER A 73 13.30 8.90 11.76
N GLY A 74 12.94 10.20 11.81
CA GLY A 74 11.85 10.79 11.03
C GLY A 74 12.34 11.52 9.79
N GLU A 75 11.56 11.48 8.70
CA GLU A 75 11.80 12.28 7.50
C GLU A 75 10.45 12.69 6.88
N GLN A 76 10.28 14.00 6.62
CA GLN A 76 9.09 14.50 5.96
C GLN A 76 9.26 14.45 4.44
N VAL A 77 8.58 13.52 3.79
CA VAL A 77 8.61 13.36 2.32
C VAL A 77 7.63 14.32 1.64
N ALA A 78 6.43 14.42 2.19
CA ALA A 78 5.38 15.36 1.79
C ALA A 78 4.52 15.73 3.00
N ASN A 79 3.70 16.77 2.88
CA ASN A 79 2.75 17.18 3.92
C ASN A 79 1.41 17.55 3.29
N ILE A 80 0.65 16.53 2.88
CA ILE A 80 -0.60 16.68 2.12
C ILE A 80 -1.72 15.83 2.72
N GLY A 81 -2.95 16.20 2.45
CA GLY A 81 -4.09 15.27 2.56
C GLY A 81 -3.98 14.21 1.46
N SER A 82 -4.31 12.95 1.77
CA SER A 82 -4.11 11.86 0.80
C SER A 82 -4.98 11.98 -0.46
N GLN A 83 -6.10 12.69 -0.41
CA GLN A 83 -6.90 13.01 -1.60
C GLN A 83 -6.12 13.86 -2.63
N THR A 84 -5.03 14.50 -2.24
CA THR A 84 -4.13 15.26 -3.13
C THR A 84 -2.83 14.53 -3.45
N MET A 85 -2.76 13.22 -3.14
CA MET A 85 -1.64 12.38 -3.53
C MET A 85 -1.45 12.43 -5.06
N ASN A 86 -0.19 12.41 -5.49
CA ASN A 86 0.15 12.55 -6.90
C ASN A 86 1.42 11.78 -7.25
N HIS A 87 1.73 11.73 -8.54
CA HIS A 87 2.87 10.97 -9.07
C HIS A 87 4.22 11.50 -8.58
N ASP A 88 4.38 12.83 -8.37
CA ASP A 88 5.63 13.39 -7.83
C ASP A 88 5.93 12.83 -6.43
N VAL A 89 4.93 12.80 -5.56
CA VAL A 89 5.07 12.25 -4.20
C VAL A 89 5.33 10.75 -4.25
N TRP A 90 4.64 10.00 -5.10
CA TRP A 90 4.86 8.56 -5.26
C TRP A 90 6.29 8.24 -5.72
N LEU A 91 6.78 8.94 -6.74
CA LEU A 91 8.14 8.75 -7.27
C LEU A 91 9.20 9.12 -6.23
N LYS A 92 9.01 10.25 -5.54
CA LYS A 92 9.89 10.68 -4.44
C LYS A 92 9.92 9.65 -3.31
N LEU A 93 8.76 9.14 -2.91
CA LEU A 93 8.63 8.14 -1.85
C LEU A 93 9.32 6.81 -2.24
N ALA A 94 9.03 6.29 -3.44
CA ALA A 94 9.63 5.05 -3.95
C ALA A 94 11.15 5.16 -4.06
N LYS A 95 11.67 6.27 -4.60
CA LYS A 95 13.09 6.56 -4.68
C LYS A 95 13.72 6.54 -3.28
N ARG A 96 13.13 7.28 -2.34
CA ARG A 96 13.68 7.39 -0.99
C ARG A 96 13.69 6.06 -0.24
N ILE A 97 12.63 5.26 -0.36
CA ILE A 97 12.55 3.92 0.22
C ILE A 97 13.66 3.03 -0.34
N ASN A 98 13.82 2.99 -1.67
CA ASN A 98 14.84 2.16 -2.31
C ASN A 98 16.27 2.58 -1.92
N GLU A 99 16.55 3.88 -1.80
CA GLU A 99 17.83 4.40 -1.31
C GLU A 99 18.13 3.94 0.12
N VAL A 100 17.21 4.21 1.05
CA VAL A 100 17.36 3.92 2.48
C VAL A 100 17.48 2.41 2.77
N LEU A 101 16.72 1.59 2.05
CA LEU A 101 16.78 0.13 2.26
C LEU A 101 18.02 -0.51 1.63
N LYS A 102 18.58 0.13 0.59
CA LYS A 102 19.79 -0.36 -0.10
C LYS A 102 21.08 -0.10 0.69
N ASP A 103 21.18 1.02 1.39
CA ASP A 103 22.41 1.42 2.12
C ASP A 103 22.66 0.59 3.39
N GLY A 104 21.69 -0.22 3.82
CA GLY A 104 21.81 -1.10 4.97
C GLY A 104 21.65 -0.41 6.34
N SER A 105 21.47 0.91 6.36
CA SER A 105 21.36 1.71 7.60
C SER A 105 20.01 1.55 8.33
N THR A 106 19.04 0.91 7.71
CA THR A 106 17.66 0.81 8.19
C THR A 106 17.15 -0.62 8.01
N ASP A 107 16.47 -1.15 9.02
CA ASP A 107 15.94 -2.51 9.04
C ASP A 107 14.48 -2.58 8.57
N GLY A 108 13.74 -1.49 8.71
CA GLY A 108 12.35 -1.37 8.25
C GLY A 108 11.94 0.08 8.02
N ILE A 109 10.87 0.25 7.25
CA ILE A 109 10.25 1.55 6.95
C ILE A 109 8.84 1.57 7.50
N VAL A 110 8.45 2.68 8.13
CA VAL A 110 7.06 3.02 8.43
C VAL A 110 6.70 4.28 7.63
N ILE A 111 5.53 4.29 6.99
CA ILE A 111 5.04 5.42 6.20
C ILE A 111 3.75 5.91 6.83
N THR A 112 3.75 7.13 7.39
CA THR A 112 2.49 7.76 7.84
C THR A 112 1.79 8.41 6.66
N HIS A 113 0.51 8.12 6.48
CA HIS A 113 -0.25 8.47 5.30
C HIS A 113 -1.72 8.75 5.65
N GLY A 114 -2.41 9.58 4.87
CA GLY A 114 -3.86 9.73 4.99
C GLY A 114 -4.61 8.56 4.37
N THR A 115 -5.76 8.20 4.92
CA THR A 115 -6.44 6.94 4.61
C THR A 115 -7.10 6.88 3.24
N ASP A 116 -7.44 8.02 2.59
CA ASP A 116 -8.24 8.04 1.36
C ASP A 116 -7.58 7.34 0.17
N THR A 117 -6.24 7.47 0.02
CA THR A 117 -5.47 6.83 -1.05
C THR A 117 -4.33 5.95 -0.52
N LEU A 118 -4.42 5.53 0.75
CA LEU A 118 -3.43 4.68 1.41
C LEU A 118 -3.24 3.36 0.64
N GLU A 119 -4.33 2.73 0.24
CA GLU A 119 -4.31 1.46 -0.50
C GLU A 119 -3.65 1.58 -1.87
N GLU A 120 -3.85 2.71 -2.56
CA GLU A 120 -3.22 2.99 -3.85
C GLU A 120 -1.71 3.16 -3.71
N THR A 121 -1.27 3.97 -2.72
CA THR A 121 0.15 4.17 -2.43
C THR A 121 0.81 2.85 -2.01
N ALA A 122 0.15 2.05 -1.17
CA ALA A 122 0.67 0.75 -0.75
C ALA A 122 0.84 -0.21 -1.95
N TYR A 123 -0.16 -0.27 -2.82
CA TYR A 123 -0.09 -1.12 -4.01
C TYR A 123 0.98 -0.65 -4.99
N PHE A 124 1.07 0.65 -5.27
CA PHE A 124 2.15 1.20 -6.08
C PHE A 124 3.53 0.80 -5.54
N LEU A 125 3.75 0.98 -4.24
CA LEU A 125 5.03 0.63 -3.60
C LEU A 125 5.30 -0.88 -3.66
N SER A 126 4.28 -1.73 -3.58
CA SER A 126 4.44 -3.19 -3.72
C SER A 126 5.00 -3.60 -5.09
N LEU A 127 4.75 -2.79 -6.11
CA LEU A 127 5.22 -3.03 -7.47
C LEU A 127 6.63 -2.49 -7.74
N VAL A 128 7.07 -1.42 -7.04
CA VAL A 128 8.29 -0.68 -7.41
C VAL A 128 9.40 -0.68 -6.36
N VAL A 129 9.13 -1.07 -5.12
CA VAL A 129 10.17 -1.22 -4.08
C VAL A 129 11.02 -2.44 -4.37
N LYS A 130 12.35 -2.33 -4.19
CA LYS A 130 13.33 -3.37 -4.51
C LYS A 130 14.05 -3.90 -3.26
N SER A 131 13.26 -4.22 -2.23
CA SER A 131 13.78 -4.77 -0.97
C SER A 131 12.82 -5.82 -0.41
N ASP A 132 13.37 -6.75 0.36
CA ASP A 132 12.62 -7.71 1.17
C ASP A 132 12.39 -7.22 2.60
N LYS A 133 13.00 -6.10 2.99
CA LYS A 133 12.80 -5.49 4.31
C LYS A 133 11.37 -4.98 4.46
N PRO A 134 10.83 -4.98 5.69
CA PRO A 134 9.46 -4.53 5.94
C PRO A 134 9.24 -3.07 5.53
N VAL A 135 8.14 -2.82 4.82
CA VAL A 135 7.60 -1.49 4.51
C VAL A 135 6.15 -1.47 4.98
N VAL A 136 5.87 -0.70 6.00
CA VAL A 136 4.56 -0.68 6.66
C VAL A 136 3.94 0.70 6.50
N LEU A 137 2.76 0.77 5.90
CA LEU A 137 1.98 1.99 5.80
C LEU A 137 0.97 2.04 6.96
N VAL A 138 0.77 3.22 7.51
CA VAL A 138 -0.12 3.46 8.63
C VAL A 138 -0.86 4.79 8.48
N GLY A 139 -2.12 4.79 8.87
CA GLY A 139 -2.96 5.96 8.94
C GLY A 139 -3.76 6.02 10.23
N SER A 140 -4.69 6.96 10.31
CA SER A 140 -5.71 6.99 11.35
C SER A 140 -7.01 7.53 10.78
N MET A 141 -8.13 7.10 11.36
CA MET A 141 -9.46 7.61 11.02
C MET A 141 -9.81 8.85 11.84
N ARG A 142 -9.19 9.02 13.01
CA ARG A 142 -9.35 10.19 13.87
C ARG A 142 -8.09 11.05 13.86
N PRO A 143 -8.21 12.39 13.83
CA PRO A 143 -7.05 13.27 13.96
C PRO A 143 -6.38 13.13 15.33
N ALA A 144 -5.10 13.47 15.42
CA ALA A 144 -4.30 13.26 16.62
C ALA A 144 -4.86 13.98 17.88
N THR A 145 -5.65 15.04 17.71
CA THR A 145 -6.28 15.80 18.81
C THR A 145 -7.67 15.28 19.19
N ALA A 146 -8.21 14.31 18.47
CA ALA A 146 -9.55 13.80 18.74
C ALA A 146 -9.62 12.97 20.03
N ILE A 147 -10.80 12.94 20.65
CA ILE A 147 -11.08 12.00 21.74
C ILE A 147 -10.93 10.56 21.21
N SER A 148 -10.15 9.75 21.91
CA SER A 148 -9.83 8.37 21.50
C SER A 148 -9.21 8.30 20.10
N ALA A 149 -8.21 9.17 19.81
CA ALA A 149 -7.44 9.09 18.58
C ALA A 149 -6.79 7.70 18.43
N ASP A 150 -6.95 7.10 17.24
CA ASP A 150 -6.43 5.75 16.91
C ASP A 150 -4.97 5.77 16.42
N GLY A 151 -4.50 6.94 15.98
CA GLY A 151 -3.14 7.12 15.41
C GLY A 151 -2.00 6.59 16.28
N PRO A 152 -1.95 6.86 17.60
CA PRO A 152 -0.89 6.36 18.48
C PRO A 152 -0.77 4.84 18.53
N ALA A 153 -1.89 4.11 18.65
CA ALA A 153 -1.91 2.65 18.66
C ALA A 153 -1.50 2.09 17.29
N ASN A 154 -2.04 2.66 16.20
CA ASN A 154 -1.71 2.26 14.83
C ASN A 154 -0.21 2.46 14.56
N LEU A 155 0.37 3.61 14.97
CA LEU A 155 1.81 3.88 14.79
C LEU A 155 2.68 2.90 15.59
N TYR A 156 2.29 2.59 16.84
CA TYR A 156 3.00 1.62 17.66
C TYR A 156 3.03 0.24 16.99
N ASN A 157 1.88 -0.25 16.53
CA ASN A 157 1.76 -1.51 15.83
C ASN A 157 2.54 -1.53 14.50
N ALA A 158 2.53 -0.43 13.76
CA ALA A 158 3.29 -0.31 12.51
C ALA A 158 4.80 -0.41 12.73
N VAL A 159 5.33 0.22 13.79
CA VAL A 159 6.76 0.10 14.13
C VAL A 159 7.07 -1.31 14.62
N ALA A 160 6.22 -1.90 15.48
CA ALA A 160 6.39 -3.27 15.93
C ALA A 160 6.42 -4.28 14.77
N LEU A 161 5.55 -4.09 13.75
CA LEU A 161 5.58 -4.90 12.54
C LEU A 161 6.84 -4.65 11.71
N ALA A 162 7.29 -3.39 11.58
CA ALA A 162 8.47 -3.05 10.80
C ALA A 162 9.78 -3.63 11.36
N VAL A 163 9.83 -3.95 12.65
CA VAL A 163 10.99 -4.60 13.29
C VAL A 163 10.86 -6.13 13.35
N SER A 164 9.70 -6.69 13.04
CA SER A 164 9.48 -8.13 13.09
C SER A 164 10.24 -8.85 11.98
N PRO A 165 11.09 -9.84 12.31
CA PRO A 165 11.74 -10.68 11.29
C PRO A 165 10.75 -11.42 10.38
N GLU A 166 9.56 -11.75 10.90
CA GLU A 166 8.51 -12.45 10.17
C GLU A 166 7.82 -11.58 9.11
N ALA A 167 7.96 -10.25 9.19
CA ALA A 167 7.44 -9.31 8.21
C ALA A 167 8.31 -9.22 6.93
N ARG A 168 9.54 -9.75 6.96
CA ARG A 168 10.44 -9.74 5.79
C ARG A 168 9.88 -10.58 4.65
N GLY A 169 10.05 -10.08 3.43
CA GLY A 169 9.64 -10.79 2.22
C GLY A 169 8.12 -10.82 1.98
N ARG A 170 7.31 -10.12 2.80
CA ARG A 170 5.85 -10.07 2.65
C ARG A 170 5.36 -8.91 1.78
N GLY A 171 6.26 -8.02 1.35
CA GLY A 171 5.94 -6.81 0.59
C GLY A 171 5.40 -5.69 1.50
N PRO A 172 5.01 -4.53 0.91
CA PRO A 172 4.34 -3.46 1.64
C PRO A 172 3.01 -3.93 2.25
N MET A 173 2.76 -3.49 3.48
CA MET A 173 1.58 -3.84 4.27
C MET A 173 0.95 -2.59 4.86
N ILE A 174 -0.35 -2.62 5.08
CA ILE A 174 -1.08 -1.60 5.83
C ILE A 174 -1.40 -2.15 7.22
N VAL A 175 -1.15 -1.34 8.25
CA VAL A 175 -1.55 -1.64 9.63
C VAL A 175 -2.45 -0.52 10.12
N ILE A 176 -3.66 -0.87 10.47
CA ILE A 176 -4.68 0.04 11.02
C ILE A 176 -5.70 -0.79 11.81
N ASP A 177 -6.22 -0.25 12.91
CA ASP A 177 -7.25 -0.90 13.75
C ASP A 177 -6.87 -2.34 14.13
N ASP A 178 -5.60 -2.54 14.56
CA ASP A 178 -5.00 -3.83 14.92
C ASP A 178 -4.97 -4.88 13.79
N GLU A 179 -5.37 -4.55 12.57
CA GLU A 179 -5.34 -5.44 11.42
C GLU A 179 -4.14 -5.19 10.52
N ILE A 180 -3.61 -6.27 9.94
CA ILE A 180 -2.55 -6.25 8.93
C ILE A 180 -3.16 -6.67 7.60
N HIS A 181 -2.96 -5.83 6.57
CA HIS A 181 -3.43 -6.08 5.22
C HIS A 181 -2.26 -6.06 4.23
N TYR A 182 -2.23 -7.01 3.31
CA TYR A 182 -1.33 -6.89 2.15
C TYR A 182 -1.79 -5.76 1.23
N ALA A 183 -0.83 -5.03 0.67
CA ALA A 183 -1.10 -3.86 -0.17
C ALA A 183 -2.07 -4.15 -1.33
N ARG A 184 -1.99 -5.33 -1.94
CA ARG A 184 -2.87 -5.74 -3.02
C ARG A 184 -4.33 -5.89 -2.57
N GLU A 185 -4.53 -6.40 -1.36
CA GLU A 185 -5.84 -6.82 -0.87
C GLU A 185 -6.60 -5.71 -0.12
N ALA A 186 -5.86 -4.79 0.51
CA ALA A 186 -6.44 -3.74 1.34
C ALA A 186 -7.36 -2.82 0.56
N GLN A 187 -8.55 -2.53 1.09
CA GLN A 187 -9.50 -1.54 0.56
C GLN A 187 -10.09 -0.72 1.69
N LYS A 188 -10.24 0.60 1.47
CA LYS A 188 -10.99 1.47 2.38
C LYS A 188 -12.48 1.30 2.09
N MET A 189 -13.22 0.66 3.00
CA MET A 189 -14.62 0.28 2.82
C MET A 189 -15.60 1.17 3.58
N ASN A 190 -15.12 2.05 4.46
CA ASN A 190 -15.95 2.96 5.24
C ASN A 190 -15.37 4.38 5.21
N THR A 191 -16.24 5.39 5.30
CA THR A 191 -15.85 6.79 5.24
C THR A 191 -15.28 7.32 6.54
N THR A 192 -15.73 6.83 7.71
CA THR A 192 -15.49 7.44 9.03
C THR A 192 -15.18 6.46 10.18
N GLU A 193 -15.61 5.21 10.08
CA GLU A 193 -15.40 4.21 11.14
C GLU A 193 -13.94 3.79 11.27
N LEU A 194 -13.54 3.29 12.45
CA LEU A 194 -12.18 2.78 12.66
C LEU A 194 -11.95 1.49 11.91
N ASP A 195 -12.93 0.56 11.97
CA ASP A 195 -13.00 -0.67 11.17
C ASP A 195 -13.33 -0.31 9.71
N THR A 196 -12.34 0.24 9.01
CA THR A 196 -12.53 0.81 7.68
C THR A 196 -11.75 0.11 6.58
N PHE A 197 -10.61 -0.52 6.91
CA PHE A 197 -9.82 -1.25 5.94
C PHE A 197 -10.13 -2.74 6.00
N HIS A 198 -10.49 -3.30 4.87
CA HIS A 198 -10.74 -4.73 4.73
C HIS A 198 -9.92 -5.32 3.58
N SER A 199 -9.80 -6.63 3.58
CA SER A 199 -9.27 -7.44 2.46
C SER A 199 -10.39 -8.38 1.99
N PRO A 200 -11.35 -7.88 1.19
CA PRO A 200 -12.64 -8.54 0.98
C PRO A 200 -12.55 -9.87 0.25
N ASN A 201 -11.52 -10.08 -0.59
CA ASN A 201 -11.39 -11.31 -1.36
C ASN A 201 -10.59 -12.41 -0.65
N ARG A 202 -9.54 -12.04 0.13
CA ARG A 202 -8.59 -13.02 0.71
C ARG A 202 -8.46 -12.94 2.23
N GLY A 203 -9.17 -12.01 2.86
CA GLY A 203 -9.06 -11.75 4.29
C GLY A 203 -7.79 -10.98 4.68
N ARG A 204 -7.75 -10.50 5.91
CA ARG A 204 -6.59 -9.84 6.49
C ARG A 204 -5.39 -10.78 6.56
N ALA A 205 -4.19 -10.22 6.43
CA ALA A 205 -2.94 -10.98 6.48
C ALA A 205 -2.64 -11.53 7.89
N GLY A 206 -3.04 -10.78 8.91
CA GLY A 206 -2.82 -11.09 10.30
C GLY A 206 -3.37 -9.99 11.20
N VAL A 207 -3.03 -10.06 12.48
CA VAL A 207 -3.37 -9.04 13.49
C VAL A 207 -2.13 -8.64 14.27
N MET A 208 -2.17 -7.41 14.77
CA MET A 208 -1.14 -6.84 15.62
C MET A 208 -1.80 -6.18 16.83
N ASN A 209 -1.75 -6.80 17.99
CA ASN A 209 -2.34 -6.26 19.21
C ASN A 209 -1.23 -5.86 20.18
N VAL A 210 -1.05 -4.55 20.38
CA VAL A 210 -0.02 -3.98 21.27
C VAL A 210 1.36 -4.62 21.00
N GLY A 211 1.74 -4.69 19.72
CA GLY A 211 3.03 -5.26 19.28
C GLY A 211 3.09 -6.79 19.25
N LYS A 212 2.03 -7.50 19.59
CA LYS A 212 1.95 -8.96 19.45
C LYS A 212 1.37 -9.32 18.09
N LEU A 213 2.17 -10.03 17.32
CA LEU A 213 1.91 -10.39 15.92
C LEU A 213 1.34 -11.79 15.81
N GLU A 214 0.28 -11.96 15.03
CA GLU A 214 -0.23 -13.26 14.60
C GLU A 214 -0.57 -13.23 13.11
N TRP A 215 0.00 -14.16 12.33
CA TRP A 215 -0.23 -14.28 10.90
C TRP A 215 -1.30 -15.29 10.57
N PHE A 216 -2.19 -14.95 9.62
CA PHE A 216 -3.22 -15.84 9.09
C PHE A 216 -2.90 -16.34 7.69
N SER A 217 -2.13 -15.57 6.92
CA SER A 217 -1.83 -15.92 5.52
C SER A 217 -0.44 -15.44 5.08
N GLN A 218 -0.04 -15.85 3.88
CA GLN A 218 1.17 -15.39 3.21
C GLN A 218 0.82 -14.65 1.92
N ASN A 219 1.62 -13.65 1.55
CA ASN A 219 1.50 -13.00 0.27
C ASN A 219 2.07 -13.91 -0.84
N THR A 220 1.21 -14.41 -1.69
CA THR A 220 1.57 -15.32 -2.79
C THR A 220 1.69 -14.63 -4.14
N THR A 221 1.27 -13.36 -4.24
CA THR A 221 1.37 -12.58 -5.48
C THR A 221 2.77 -12.02 -5.69
N ARG A 222 3.09 -11.66 -6.91
CA ARG A 222 4.40 -11.08 -7.25
C ARG A 222 4.48 -9.65 -6.72
N HIS A 223 5.59 -9.31 -6.04
CA HIS A 223 5.81 -7.98 -5.46
C HIS A 223 7.29 -7.69 -5.25
N THR A 224 7.65 -6.46 -4.90
CA THR A 224 8.97 -5.96 -4.46
C THR A 224 10.15 -6.52 -5.28
N THR A 225 11.02 -7.33 -4.68
CA THR A 225 12.21 -7.89 -5.34
C THR A 225 11.88 -8.84 -6.50
N LYS A 226 10.68 -9.42 -6.51
CA LYS A 226 10.19 -10.28 -7.59
C LYS A 226 9.45 -9.48 -8.69
N SER A 227 9.19 -8.19 -8.46
CA SER A 227 8.54 -7.32 -9.45
C SER A 227 9.52 -6.88 -10.53
N GLU A 228 9.08 -6.88 -11.77
CA GLU A 228 9.83 -6.37 -12.93
C GLU A 228 9.65 -4.86 -13.14
N PHE A 229 8.71 -4.22 -12.43
CA PHE A 229 8.47 -2.78 -12.56
C PHE A 229 9.51 -1.96 -11.80
N SER A 230 9.96 -0.88 -12.40
CA SER A 230 10.85 0.11 -11.79
C SER A 230 10.47 1.51 -12.26
N VAL A 231 10.56 2.44 -11.33
CA VAL A 231 10.38 3.89 -11.59
C VAL A 231 11.67 4.66 -11.34
N ASP A 232 12.81 3.96 -11.26
CA ASP A 232 14.10 4.59 -11.06
C ASP A 232 14.42 5.54 -12.24
N GLY A 233 14.82 6.77 -11.90
CA GLY A 233 15.10 7.81 -12.87
C GLY A 233 13.86 8.36 -13.62
N LYS A 234 12.64 7.97 -13.22
CA LYS A 234 11.40 8.44 -13.87
C LYS A 234 10.89 9.74 -13.27
N THR A 235 10.20 10.50 -14.10
CA THR A 235 9.43 11.71 -13.76
C THR A 235 7.93 11.43 -13.96
N PRO A 236 7.02 12.27 -13.46
CA PRO A 236 5.58 12.12 -13.72
C PRO A 236 5.22 12.09 -15.21
N ALA A 237 5.97 12.79 -16.05
CA ALA A 237 5.74 12.81 -17.51
C ALA A 237 6.06 11.47 -18.19
N ASP A 238 6.87 10.62 -17.56
CA ASP A 238 7.19 9.28 -18.06
C ASP A 238 6.10 8.25 -17.76
N LEU A 239 5.14 8.58 -16.89
CA LEU A 239 4.06 7.67 -16.51
C LEU A 239 2.90 7.79 -17.52
N PRO A 240 2.50 6.68 -18.18
CA PRO A 240 1.38 6.69 -19.10
C PRO A 240 0.09 7.15 -18.42
N ARG A 241 -0.65 8.05 -19.06
CA ARG A 241 -1.93 8.51 -18.56
C ARG A 241 -2.98 7.41 -18.69
N VAL A 242 -3.51 6.96 -17.56
CA VAL A 242 -4.59 5.96 -17.45
C VAL A 242 -5.72 6.55 -16.62
N GLU A 243 -6.94 6.47 -17.13
CA GLU A 243 -8.14 7.04 -16.48
C GLU A 243 -9.16 5.96 -16.15
N ILE A 244 -10.02 6.22 -15.18
CA ILE A 244 -11.11 5.33 -14.79
C ILE A 244 -12.44 5.89 -15.29
N VAL A 245 -13.22 5.06 -15.96
CA VAL A 245 -14.61 5.34 -16.33
C VAL A 245 -15.53 4.57 -15.40
N TYR A 246 -16.36 5.27 -14.63
CA TYR A 246 -17.30 4.66 -13.70
C TYR A 246 -18.60 4.32 -14.42
N SER A 247 -18.99 3.04 -14.40
CA SER A 247 -20.21 2.56 -15.06
C SER A 247 -21.43 2.71 -14.17
N TYR A 248 -22.52 3.07 -14.79
CA TYR A 248 -23.87 3.17 -14.22
C TYR A 248 -24.89 2.85 -15.31
N GLU A 249 -26.18 2.75 -14.96
CA GLU A 249 -27.23 2.53 -15.95
C GLU A 249 -27.25 3.67 -16.99
N ASN A 250 -27.50 3.32 -18.24
CA ASN A 250 -27.54 4.26 -19.35
C ASN A 250 -26.25 5.06 -19.62
N LEU A 251 -25.08 4.55 -19.19
CA LEU A 251 -23.79 5.17 -19.55
C LEU A 251 -23.65 5.21 -21.08
N GLY A 252 -23.45 6.42 -21.62
CA GLY A 252 -23.18 6.64 -23.05
C GLY A 252 -21.69 6.50 -23.40
N PRO A 253 -21.32 6.71 -24.68
CA PRO A 253 -19.96 6.63 -25.17
C PRO A 253 -19.12 7.88 -24.83
N GLU A 254 -19.73 9.00 -24.42
CA GLU A 254 -19.15 10.35 -24.42
C GLU A 254 -17.89 10.45 -23.57
N MET A 255 -17.87 9.80 -22.39
CA MET A 255 -16.69 9.80 -21.51
C MET A 255 -15.51 9.07 -22.14
N VAL A 256 -15.77 7.94 -22.78
CA VAL A 256 -14.73 7.16 -23.49
C VAL A 256 -14.19 7.96 -24.67
N ASP A 257 -15.08 8.56 -25.49
CA ASP A 257 -14.70 9.35 -26.65
C ASP A 257 -13.89 10.58 -26.25
N PHE A 258 -14.27 11.26 -25.16
CA PHE A 258 -13.51 12.36 -24.59
C PHE A 258 -12.08 11.91 -24.18
N LEU A 259 -11.94 10.81 -23.46
CA LEU A 259 -10.64 10.31 -23.05
C LEU A 259 -9.76 9.93 -24.25
N VAL A 260 -10.35 9.33 -25.29
CA VAL A 260 -9.66 9.04 -26.56
C VAL A 260 -9.13 10.33 -27.19
N GLN A 261 -9.94 11.39 -27.23
CA GLN A 261 -9.51 12.70 -27.74
C GLN A 261 -8.39 13.33 -26.90
N GLN A 262 -8.40 13.09 -25.58
CA GLN A 262 -7.34 13.54 -24.66
C GLN A 262 -6.03 12.73 -24.77
N GLY A 263 -5.99 11.69 -25.61
CA GLY A 263 -4.78 10.90 -25.87
C GLY A 263 -4.31 10.03 -24.72
N VAL A 264 -5.24 9.55 -23.86
CA VAL A 264 -4.93 8.60 -22.79
C VAL A 264 -4.31 7.32 -23.38
N LYS A 265 -3.48 6.65 -22.60
CA LYS A 265 -2.83 5.38 -22.99
C LYS A 265 -3.58 4.16 -22.50
N GLY A 266 -4.42 4.34 -21.49
CA GLY A 266 -5.26 3.27 -20.96
C GLY A 266 -6.55 3.80 -20.35
N ILE A 267 -7.58 2.96 -20.35
CA ILE A 267 -8.86 3.18 -19.70
C ILE A 267 -9.17 1.96 -18.84
N VAL A 268 -9.51 2.19 -17.58
CA VAL A 268 -10.04 1.18 -16.68
C VAL A 268 -11.54 1.42 -16.56
N LEU A 269 -12.34 0.46 -16.93
CA LEU A 269 -13.77 0.45 -16.66
C LEU A 269 -13.99 0.01 -15.20
N ALA A 270 -14.54 0.87 -14.36
CA ALA A 270 -15.14 0.49 -13.09
C ALA A 270 -16.58 0.02 -13.38
N GLY A 271 -16.71 -1.22 -13.83
CA GLY A 271 -17.95 -1.80 -14.31
C GLY A 271 -18.92 -2.18 -13.20
N VAL A 272 -20.12 -2.54 -13.57
CA VAL A 272 -21.11 -3.19 -12.71
C VAL A 272 -20.93 -4.71 -12.76
N GLY A 273 -21.36 -5.43 -11.71
CA GLY A 273 -21.29 -6.90 -11.69
C GLY A 273 -19.88 -7.43 -12.06
N ASP A 274 -19.79 -8.35 -13.01
CA ASP A 274 -18.53 -8.93 -13.53
C ASP A 274 -17.81 -8.00 -14.54
N GLY A 275 -17.66 -6.73 -14.18
CA GLY A 275 -16.97 -5.74 -15.02
C GLY A 275 -17.75 -5.34 -16.27
N ASN A 276 -19.09 -5.34 -16.21
CA ASN A 276 -19.98 -5.03 -17.30
C ASN A 276 -20.30 -3.53 -17.40
N THR A 277 -20.84 -3.14 -18.52
CA THR A 277 -21.37 -1.81 -18.79
C THR A 277 -22.40 -1.88 -19.93
N THR A 278 -22.91 -0.74 -20.37
CA THR A 278 -23.89 -0.66 -21.48
C THR A 278 -23.26 -1.06 -22.82
N ASP A 279 -24.08 -1.53 -23.77
CA ASP A 279 -23.63 -1.86 -25.13
C ASP A 279 -22.95 -0.66 -25.83
N ALA A 280 -23.46 0.55 -25.60
CA ALA A 280 -22.88 1.77 -26.16
C ALA A 280 -21.47 2.05 -25.62
N ALA A 281 -21.26 1.89 -24.31
CA ALA A 281 -19.94 2.05 -23.69
C ALA A 281 -18.99 0.93 -24.09
N ILE A 282 -19.44 -0.35 -24.21
CA ILE A 282 -18.63 -1.47 -24.74
C ILE A 282 -18.17 -1.17 -26.16
N ALA A 283 -19.08 -0.69 -27.04
CA ALA A 283 -18.73 -0.35 -28.41
C ALA A 283 -17.66 0.74 -28.48
N ALA A 284 -17.78 1.80 -27.65
CA ALA A 284 -16.81 2.89 -27.56
C ALA A 284 -15.44 2.39 -27.02
N LEU A 285 -15.44 1.56 -25.96
CA LEU A 285 -14.22 0.95 -25.43
C LEU A 285 -13.54 0.05 -26.46
N GLY A 286 -14.32 -0.76 -27.22
CA GLY A 286 -13.80 -1.56 -28.32
C GLY A 286 -13.20 -0.73 -29.46
N ALA A 287 -13.81 0.43 -29.76
CA ALA A 287 -13.22 1.38 -30.72
C ALA A 287 -11.94 2.02 -30.20
N ALA A 288 -11.85 2.33 -28.90
CA ALA A 288 -10.65 2.82 -28.25
C ALA A 288 -9.50 1.78 -28.27
N SER A 289 -9.83 0.52 -27.98
CA SER A 289 -8.86 -0.59 -28.06
C SER A 289 -8.26 -0.75 -29.46
N LYS A 290 -9.09 -0.69 -30.50
CA LYS A 290 -8.63 -0.72 -31.91
C LYS A 290 -7.71 0.43 -32.28
N LYS A 291 -7.76 1.56 -31.53
CA LYS A 291 -6.83 2.71 -31.68
C LYS A 291 -5.55 2.55 -30.86
N GLY A 292 -5.36 1.40 -30.20
CA GLY A 292 -4.17 1.11 -29.37
C GLY A 292 -4.23 1.62 -27.95
N ILE A 293 -5.42 2.02 -27.46
CA ILE A 293 -5.64 2.35 -26.04
C ILE A 293 -5.90 1.04 -25.29
N ALA A 294 -5.11 0.75 -24.25
CA ALA A 294 -5.34 -0.44 -23.44
C ALA A 294 -6.61 -0.28 -22.59
N VAL A 295 -7.49 -1.27 -22.65
CA VAL A 295 -8.76 -1.27 -21.91
C VAL A 295 -8.74 -2.40 -20.89
N VAL A 296 -8.96 -2.05 -19.60
CA VAL A 296 -9.11 -3.01 -18.51
C VAL A 296 -10.55 -2.96 -18.01
N ARG A 297 -11.20 -4.13 -17.95
CA ARG A 297 -12.47 -4.30 -17.25
C ARG A 297 -12.19 -4.62 -15.78
N SER A 298 -12.69 -3.79 -14.89
CA SER A 298 -12.72 -3.98 -13.45
C SER A 298 -14.14 -3.76 -12.95
N SER A 299 -14.37 -3.93 -11.65
CA SER A 299 -15.71 -3.74 -11.06
C SER A 299 -15.67 -2.83 -9.84
N HIS A 300 -16.72 -2.04 -9.64
CA HIS A 300 -16.90 -1.23 -8.44
C HIS A 300 -17.75 -1.92 -7.36
N THR A 301 -17.98 -3.24 -7.46
CA THR A 301 -18.72 -4.03 -6.47
C THR A 301 -18.01 -4.18 -5.13
N GLY A 302 -16.72 -3.82 -5.06
CA GLY A 302 -15.92 -3.88 -3.83
C GLY A 302 -15.27 -5.24 -3.55
N SER A 303 -15.77 -6.34 -4.15
CA SER A 303 -15.20 -7.69 -4.02
C SER A 303 -15.56 -8.55 -5.22
N GLY A 304 -14.93 -9.72 -5.33
CA GLY A 304 -15.13 -10.66 -6.41
C GLY A 304 -14.03 -10.61 -7.46
N VAL A 305 -14.18 -11.41 -8.49
CA VAL A 305 -13.24 -11.57 -9.59
C VAL A 305 -13.93 -11.15 -10.88
N VAL A 306 -13.35 -10.22 -11.62
CA VAL A 306 -13.76 -9.95 -13.00
C VAL A 306 -13.15 -11.04 -13.88
N ALA A 307 -13.99 -11.97 -14.29
CA ALA A 307 -13.57 -13.13 -15.05
C ALA A 307 -13.36 -12.79 -16.54
N ARG A 308 -12.34 -13.41 -17.13
CA ARG A 308 -12.01 -13.24 -18.54
C ARG A 308 -12.93 -14.06 -19.43
N ASN A 309 -13.41 -13.48 -20.53
CA ASN A 309 -14.20 -14.15 -21.57
C ASN A 309 -15.48 -14.85 -21.04
N VAL A 310 -16.15 -14.27 -20.05
CA VAL A 310 -17.41 -14.84 -19.52
C VAL A 310 -18.61 -14.14 -20.16
N GLU A 311 -18.85 -12.87 -19.84
CA GLU A 311 -19.96 -12.10 -20.41
C GLU A 311 -19.52 -11.19 -21.56
N VAL A 312 -18.26 -10.80 -21.56
CA VAL A 312 -17.62 -10.01 -22.62
C VAL A 312 -16.50 -10.84 -23.25
N ASP A 313 -16.46 -10.88 -24.57
CA ASP A 313 -15.36 -11.51 -25.32
C ASP A 313 -14.13 -10.61 -25.34
N ASP A 314 -13.34 -10.71 -24.26
CA ASP A 314 -12.14 -9.88 -24.06
C ASP A 314 -11.11 -10.09 -25.18
N ASP A 315 -10.95 -11.33 -25.66
CA ASP A 315 -10.00 -11.67 -26.72
C ASP A 315 -10.35 -10.96 -28.02
N LYS A 316 -11.63 -10.99 -28.41
CA LYS A 316 -12.12 -10.31 -29.62
C LYS A 316 -12.00 -8.79 -29.54
N LEU A 317 -12.22 -8.22 -28.36
CA LEU A 317 -12.19 -6.77 -28.15
C LEU A 317 -10.79 -6.24 -27.80
N GLY A 318 -9.83 -7.13 -27.49
CA GLY A 318 -8.50 -6.77 -27.03
C GLY A 318 -8.51 -6.16 -25.61
N PHE A 319 -9.46 -6.58 -24.78
CA PHE A 319 -9.60 -6.13 -23.40
C PHE A 319 -8.77 -6.99 -22.43
N ILE A 320 -8.57 -6.44 -21.25
CA ILE A 320 -7.87 -7.06 -20.13
C ILE A 320 -8.86 -7.19 -18.97
N ALA A 321 -8.95 -8.34 -18.34
CA ALA A 321 -9.72 -8.53 -17.12
C ALA A 321 -8.85 -8.19 -15.90
N SER A 322 -9.37 -7.39 -14.97
CA SER A 322 -8.63 -6.95 -13.78
C SER A 322 -8.43 -8.05 -12.73
N MET A 323 -9.07 -9.18 -12.91
CA MET A 323 -9.15 -10.23 -11.89
C MET A 323 -9.76 -9.65 -10.59
N GLU A 324 -9.07 -9.75 -9.45
CA GLU A 324 -9.53 -9.26 -8.15
C GLU A 324 -9.19 -7.78 -7.88
N LEU A 325 -8.47 -7.11 -8.78
CA LEU A 325 -8.02 -5.74 -8.55
C LEU A 325 -9.17 -4.74 -8.67
N SER A 326 -9.32 -3.90 -7.65
CA SER A 326 -10.20 -2.74 -7.70
C SER A 326 -9.81 -1.78 -8.85
N PRO A 327 -10.71 -0.94 -9.34
CA PRO A 327 -10.42 -0.04 -10.47
C PRO A 327 -9.19 0.84 -10.26
N GLN A 328 -8.99 1.39 -9.06
CA GLN A 328 -7.84 2.22 -8.73
C GLN A 328 -6.52 1.45 -8.74
N LYS A 329 -6.51 0.21 -8.27
CA LYS A 329 -5.30 -0.66 -8.32
C LYS A 329 -5.05 -1.17 -9.73
N ALA A 330 -6.10 -1.53 -10.46
CA ALA A 330 -6.02 -1.90 -11.88
C ALA A 330 -5.41 -0.76 -12.71
N ARG A 331 -5.77 0.50 -12.41
CA ARG A 331 -5.19 1.69 -13.02
C ARG A 331 -3.69 1.78 -12.77
N ILE A 332 -3.23 1.53 -11.55
CA ILE A 332 -1.80 1.57 -11.19
C ILE A 332 -1.02 0.49 -11.94
N LEU A 333 -1.53 -0.75 -11.94
CA LEU A 333 -0.88 -1.85 -12.63
C LEU A 333 -0.84 -1.63 -14.14
N LEU A 334 -1.92 -1.13 -14.73
CA LEU A 334 -1.96 -0.79 -16.16
C LEU A 334 -0.96 0.31 -16.49
N MET A 335 -0.88 1.37 -15.69
CA MET A 335 0.08 2.46 -15.86
C MET A 335 1.53 1.95 -15.90
N LEU A 336 1.91 1.09 -14.94
CA LEU A 336 3.26 0.50 -14.90
C LEU A 336 3.46 -0.54 -16.01
N GLY A 337 2.43 -1.32 -16.35
CA GLY A 337 2.44 -2.30 -17.44
C GLY A 337 2.69 -1.63 -18.79
N LEU A 338 2.03 -0.51 -19.05
CA LEU A 338 2.20 0.27 -20.28
C LEU A 338 3.60 0.89 -20.46
N MET A 339 4.38 1.02 -19.37
CA MET A 339 5.82 1.36 -19.48
C MET A 339 6.65 0.19 -20.04
N LYS A 340 6.12 -1.03 -20.08
CA LYS A 340 6.80 -2.24 -20.56
C LYS A 340 6.30 -2.71 -21.91
N THR A 341 4.99 -2.67 -22.12
CA THR A 341 4.35 -3.23 -23.32
C THR A 341 2.97 -2.60 -23.55
N SER A 342 2.55 -2.56 -24.82
CA SER A 342 1.16 -2.25 -25.20
C SER A 342 0.40 -3.50 -25.68
N ASP A 343 1.01 -4.68 -25.63
CA ASP A 343 0.40 -5.96 -26.03
C ASP A 343 -0.64 -6.40 -24.97
N PRO A 344 -1.94 -6.50 -25.30
CA PRO A 344 -2.98 -6.88 -24.36
C PRO A 344 -2.74 -8.24 -23.69
N ALA A 345 -2.19 -9.21 -24.41
CA ALA A 345 -1.93 -10.54 -23.87
C ALA A 345 -0.83 -10.52 -22.78
N LYS A 346 0.22 -9.71 -22.99
CA LYS A 346 1.27 -9.50 -21.98
C LYS A 346 0.75 -8.67 -20.80
N LEU A 347 -0.06 -7.65 -21.05
CA LEU A 347 -0.71 -6.89 -20.01
C LEU A 347 -1.60 -7.80 -19.15
N GLN A 348 -2.41 -8.69 -19.77
CA GLN A 348 -3.23 -9.66 -19.02
C GLN A 348 -2.38 -10.56 -18.10
N GLN A 349 -1.19 -10.95 -18.53
CA GLN A 349 -0.28 -11.75 -17.67
C GLN A 349 0.13 -10.99 -16.41
N PHE A 350 0.31 -9.65 -16.48
CA PHE A 350 0.56 -8.86 -15.28
C PHE A 350 -0.62 -8.93 -14.31
N PHE A 351 -1.85 -8.80 -14.79
CA PHE A 351 -3.05 -8.86 -13.95
C PHE A 351 -3.25 -10.24 -13.30
N MET A 352 -2.71 -11.31 -13.89
CA MET A 352 -2.73 -12.66 -13.32
C MET A 352 -1.63 -12.91 -12.29
N GLN A 353 -0.56 -12.11 -12.28
CA GLN A 353 0.64 -12.36 -11.47
C GLN A 353 0.80 -11.39 -10.28
N TYR A 354 0.30 -10.17 -10.42
CA TYR A 354 0.48 -9.07 -9.47
C TYR A 354 -0.75 -8.75 -8.64
#